data_1a72e5dd838b2df803bfe9463199e454
#
_entry.id   1a72e5dd838b2df803bfe9463199e454
#
_cell.length_a   1.000
_cell.length_b   1.000
_cell.length_c   1.000
_cell.angle_alpha   90.00
_cell.angle_beta   90.00
_cell.angle_gamma   90.00
#
_symmetry.space_group_name_H-M   'P 1'
#
loop_
_entity.id
_entity.type
_entity.pdbx_description
1 polymer ?
#
loop_
_entity_poly.entity_id
_entity_poly.type
_entity_poly.pdbx_seq_one_letter_code
_entity_poly.pdbx_strand_id
1 'polypeptide(L)' 'MQRFSLEALGHELLERAGAAGGGHTADTVVGGHERMLRQTVIAMLKGAVLAEHENPGEATVRVLRGRVRLSAGALSWEMT' A
#
# COMPACT_ATOMS: atom_id res chain seq x y z
N MET A 1 -7.23 5.88 21.47
CA MET A 1 -7.15 4.82 20.44
C MET A 1 -7.84 5.29 19.18
N GLN A 2 -7.14 5.20 18.07
CA GLN A 2 -7.73 5.52 16.76
C GLN A 2 -8.26 4.25 16.10
N ARG A 3 -9.38 4.40 15.41
CA ARG A 3 -9.99 3.30 14.68
C ARG A 3 -10.13 3.66 13.21
N PHE A 4 -9.80 2.68 12.35
CA PHE A 4 -9.93 2.84 10.91
C PHE A 4 -10.67 1.65 10.33
N SER A 5 -11.56 1.93 9.38
CA SER A 5 -12.08 0.88 8.53
C SER A 5 -11.18 0.77 7.32
N LEU A 6 -10.34 -0.26 7.29
CA LEU A 6 -9.43 -0.48 6.16
C LEU A 6 -10.18 -0.77 4.88
N GLU A 7 -11.33 -1.46 4.98
CA GLU A 7 -12.16 -1.73 3.82
C GLU A 7 -12.72 -0.45 3.20
N ALA A 8 -13.27 0.45 4.03
CA ALA A 8 -13.81 1.72 3.55
C ALA A 8 -12.71 2.62 2.99
N LEU A 9 -11.56 2.67 3.67
CA LEU A 9 -10.41 3.45 3.20
C LEU A 9 -9.88 2.89 1.89
N GLY A 10 -9.76 1.57 1.77
CA GLY A 10 -9.30 0.95 0.53
C GLY A 10 -10.22 1.27 -0.65
N HIS A 11 -11.52 1.26 -0.42
CA HIS A 11 -12.49 1.60 -1.47
C HIS A 11 -12.33 3.06 -1.91
N GLU A 12 -12.21 3.98 -0.97
CA GLU A 12 -11.99 5.39 -1.27
C GLU A 12 -10.67 5.61 -2.02
N LEU A 13 -9.61 4.94 -1.60
CA LEU A 13 -8.31 5.03 -2.26
C LEU A 13 -8.35 4.49 -3.69
N LEU A 14 -9.12 3.42 -3.94
CA LEU A 14 -9.27 2.88 -5.29
C LEU A 14 -9.98 3.89 -6.21
N GLU A 15 -10.97 4.60 -5.72
CA GLU A 15 -11.63 5.65 -6.49
C GLU A 15 -10.63 6.76 -6.85
N ARG A 16 -9.82 7.18 -5.90
CA ARG A 16 -8.78 8.19 -6.14
C ARG A 16 -7.70 7.69 -7.10
N ALA A 17 -7.34 6.41 -7.03
CA ALA A 17 -6.38 5.81 -7.93
C ALA A 17 -6.84 5.84 -9.38
N GLY A 18 -8.15 5.72 -9.61
CA GLY A 18 -8.72 5.82 -10.96
C GLY A 18 -8.54 7.19 -11.57
N ALA A 19 -8.44 8.25 -10.76
CA ALA A 19 -8.22 9.62 -11.21
C ALA A 19 -6.74 10.02 -11.18
N ALA A 20 -5.87 9.24 -10.54
CA ALA A 20 -4.45 9.55 -10.41
C ALA A 20 -3.69 9.13 -11.67
N GLY A 21 -2.69 9.92 -12.05
CA GLY A 21 -1.91 9.66 -13.26
C GLY A 21 -1.09 8.37 -13.20
N GLY A 22 -0.69 7.91 -12.03
CA GLY A 22 0.08 6.68 -11.86
C GLY A 22 -0.75 5.44 -11.59
N GLY A 23 -2.07 5.57 -11.45
CA GLY A 23 -2.96 4.44 -11.17
C GLY A 23 -2.86 3.88 -9.76
N HIS A 24 -2.28 4.63 -8.83
CA HIS A 24 -2.20 4.24 -7.44
C HIS A 24 -2.34 5.44 -6.51
N THR A 25 -2.80 5.17 -5.29
CA THR A 25 -2.85 6.15 -4.21
C THR A 25 -2.52 5.46 -2.90
N ALA A 26 -2.08 6.24 -1.92
CA ALA A 26 -1.72 5.70 -0.62
C ALA A 26 -2.13 6.67 0.48
N ASP A 27 -2.37 6.12 1.67
CA ASP A 27 -2.64 6.90 2.86
C ASP A 27 -1.98 6.24 4.06
N THR A 28 -1.23 7.01 4.82
CA THR A 28 -0.58 6.53 6.02
C THR A 28 -1.55 6.67 7.20
N VAL A 29 -1.97 5.54 7.73
CA VAL A 29 -2.95 5.51 8.83
C VAL A 29 -2.28 5.53 10.20
N VAL A 30 -1.04 5.08 10.28
CA VAL A 30 -0.21 5.18 11.48
C VAL A 30 1.17 5.67 11.07
N GLY A 31 1.65 6.72 11.69
CA GLY A 31 2.96 7.27 11.37
C GLY A 31 3.15 8.65 11.97
N GLY A 32 4.24 9.31 11.59
CA GLY A 32 4.61 10.62 12.07
C GLY A 32 5.97 10.61 12.75
N HIS A 33 6.47 11.78 13.10
CA HIS A 33 7.81 11.93 13.68
C HIS A 33 7.97 11.27 15.05
N GLU A 34 6.87 11.13 15.77
CA GLU A 34 6.88 10.60 17.14
C GLU A 34 6.62 9.09 17.20
N ARG A 35 6.42 8.45 16.06
CA ARG A 35 6.06 7.04 16.01
C ARG A 35 7.10 6.22 15.28
N MET A 36 7.45 5.08 15.87
CA MET A 36 8.32 4.10 15.24
C MET A 36 7.53 3.22 14.26
N LEU A 37 6.27 2.93 14.60
CA LEU A 37 5.39 2.16 13.72
C LEU A 37 4.83 3.04 12.62
N ARG A 38 4.84 2.51 11.41
CA ARG A 38 4.18 3.14 10.26
C ARG A 38 3.34 2.12 9.53
N GLN A 39 2.09 2.47 9.28
CA GLN A 39 1.20 1.65 8.45
C GLN A 39 0.63 2.52 7.34
N THR A 40 0.75 2.03 6.12
CA THR A 40 0.28 2.72 4.93
C THR A 40 -0.63 1.79 4.14
N VAL A 41 -1.80 2.28 3.78
CA VAL A 41 -2.72 1.57 2.88
C VAL A 41 -2.47 2.07 1.47
N ILE A 42 -2.27 1.16 0.53
CA ILE A 42 -1.99 1.48 -0.86
C ILE A 42 -3.06 0.84 -1.72
N ALA A 43 -3.68 1.63 -2.59
CA ALA A 43 -4.61 1.15 -3.59
C ALA A 43 -3.97 1.28 -4.96
N MET A 44 -4.07 0.21 -5.75
CA MET A 44 -3.46 0.13 -7.08
C MET A 44 -4.48 -0.39 -8.08
N LEU A 45 -4.55 0.26 -9.23
CA LEU A 45 -5.31 -0.25 -10.36
C LEU A 45 -4.54 -1.38 -11.03
N LYS A 46 -5.26 -2.23 -11.76
CA LYS A 46 -4.64 -3.31 -12.54
C LYS A 46 -3.55 -2.75 -13.46
N GLY A 47 -2.38 -3.33 -13.39
CA GLY A 47 -1.23 -2.92 -14.20
C GLY A 47 -0.40 -1.78 -13.62
N ALA A 48 -0.85 -1.15 -12.53
CA ALA A 48 -0.07 -0.09 -11.89
C ALA A 48 1.14 -0.68 -11.17
N VAL A 49 2.21 0.08 -11.11
CA VAL A 49 3.47 -0.33 -10.48
C VAL A 49 3.93 0.77 -9.54
N LEU A 50 4.35 0.38 -8.34
CA LEU A 50 5.05 1.28 -7.43
C LEU A 50 6.54 1.20 -7.73
N ALA A 51 7.19 2.35 -7.77
CA ALA A 51 8.62 2.41 -7.97
C ALA A 51 9.36 1.70 -6.83
N GLU A 52 10.52 1.15 -7.16
CA GLU A 52 11.38 0.54 -6.16
C GLU A 52 11.79 1.56 -5.10
N HIS A 53 11.78 1.14 -3.87
CA HIS A 53 12.27 1.96 -2.76
C HIS A 53 12.86 1.06 -1.68
N GLU A 54 13.71 1.64 -0.85
CA GLU A 54 14.31 0.93 0.26
C GLU A 54 13.47 1.12 1.53
N ASN A 55 13.37 0.03 2.30
CA ASN A 55 12.82 0.10 3.65
C ASN A 55 13.99 0.14 4.64
N PRO A 56 14.05 1.15 5.52
CA PRO A 56 15.15 1.26 6.46
C PRO A 56 15.11 0.25 7.62
N GLY A 57 14.17 -0.66 7.62
CA GLY A 57 14.00 -1.66 8.67
C GLY A 57 13.13 -2.80 8.19
N GLU A 58 12.43 -3.42 9.11
CA GLU A 58 11.53 -4.51 8.79
C GLU A 58 10.18 -4.00 8.31
N ALA A 59 9.56 -4.73 7.41
CA ALA A 59 8.25 -4.40 6.90
C ALA A 59 7.43 -5.66 6.68
N THR A 60 6.11 -5.52 6.84
CA THR A 60 5.15 -6.56 6.46
C THR A 60 4.23 -6.00 5.40
N VAL A 61 3.80 -6.87 4.52
CA VAL A 61 2.82 -6.53 3.47
C VAL A 61 1.65 -7.48 3.59
N ARG A 62 0.45 -6.91 3.62
CA ARG A 62 -0.78 -7.69 3.62
C ARG A 62 -1.66 -7.23 2.46
N VAL A 63 -2.13 -8.17 1.66
CA VAL A 63 -3.09 -7.90 0.61
C VAL A 63 -4.49 -7.97 1.21
N LEU A 64 -5.22 -6.87 1.17
CA LEU A 64 -6.59 -6.81 1.67
C LEU A 64 -7.58 -7.26 0.60
N ARG A 65 -7.30 -7.00 -0.66
CA ARG A 65 -8.17 -7.36 -1.77
C ARG A 65 -7.35 -7.42 -3.05
N GLY A 66 -7.59 -8.45 -3.84
CA GLY A 66 -6.98 -8.59 -5.15
C GLY A 66 -5.68 -9.38 -5.14
N ARG A 67 -4.87 -9.16 -6.14
CA ARG A 67 -3.61 -9.86 -6.34
C ARG A 67 -2.50 -8.87 -6.63
N VAL A 68 -1.38 -9.06 -5.96
CA VAL A 68 -0.21 -8.17 -6.06
C VAL A 68 1.03 -9.01 -6.30
N ARG A 69 1.94 -8.50 -7.12
CA ARG A 69 3.28 -9.06 -7.25
C ARG A 69 4.26 -8.18 -6.48
N LEU A 70 5.00 -8.79 -5.58
CA LEU A 70 6.07 -8.14 -4.83
C LEU A 70 7.41 -8.63 -5.38
N SER A 71 8.30 -7.71 -5.71
CA SER A 71 9.63 -8.04 -6.20
C SER A 71 10.70 -7.43 -5.32
N ALA A 72 11.75 -8.21 -5.06
CA ALA A 72 12.91 -7.77 -4.31
C ALA A 72 14.16 -8.40 -4.95
N GLY A 73 14.96 -7.59 -5.61
CA GLY A 73 16.10 -8.10 -6.39
C GLY A 73 15.64 -9.04 -7.48
N ALA A 74 16.20 -10.27 -7.52
CA ALA A 74 15.84 -11.29 -8.48
C ALA A 74 14.64 -12.14 -8.06
N LEU A 75 14.10 -11.92 -6.86
CA LEU A 75 12.98 -12.69 -6.33
C LEU A 75 11.67 -11.95 -6.54
N SER A 76 10.62 -12.69 -6.84
CA SER A 76 9.27 -12.13 -6.90
C SER A 76 8.26 -13.12 -6.36
N TRP A 77 7.19 -12.59 -5.76
CA TRP A 77 6.11 -13.38 -5.19
C TRP A 77 4.77 -12.81 -5.62
N GLU A 78 3.80 -13.68 -5.87
CA GLU A 78 2.41 -13.27 -5.99
C GLU A 78 1.71 -13.48 -4.66
N MET A 79 0.89 -12.49 -4.27
CA MET A 79 0.16 -12.47 -3.02
C MET A 79 -1.31 -12.17 -3.26
N THR A 80 -2.16 -12.84 -2.53
CA THR A 80 -3.61 -12.60 -2.55
C THR A 80 -4.16 -12.34 -1.15
#